data_4496ac1bf922ba31d710ac486037356d
#
_entry.id   4496ac1bf922ba31d710ac486037356d
#
_cell.length_a   1.000
_cell.length_b   1.000
_cell.length_c   1.000
_cell.angle_alpha   90.00
_cell.angle_beta   90.00
_cell.angle_gamma   90.00
#
_symmetry.space_group_name_H-M   'P 1'
#
loop_
_entity.id
_entity.type
_entity.pdbx_description
1 polymer ?
#
loop_
_entity_poly.entity_id
_entity_poly.type
_entity_poly.pdbx_seq_one_letter_code
_entity_poly.pdbx_strand_id
1 'polypeptide(L)'
;GGARGICFMPTLTGLRQPVMVPAARASLTGLSMTHTREELAYAVLEGIAQSVVSCVEADELVAGKQMHELVAGGGLSSSDPLLRMQADLGGVPVRRMPDAERASLRGTAFMAGARGLMWSDLSQARSTLPPGETFEPSLSEDERLSRRAGWHAAISDEIGRTRAGAYDNRPPLPGSGG
;
A
#
# COMPACT_ATOMS: atom_id res chain seq x y z
N GLY A 1 17.99 -8.93 6.80
CA GLY A 1 16.79 -8.84 7.62
C GLY A 1 15.56 -9.08 6.77
N GLY A 2 14.42 -9.33 7.38
CA GLY A 2 13.16 -9.61 6.71
C GLY A 2 12.13 -10.07 7.74
N ALA A 3 10.92 -10.40 7.28
CA ALA A 3 9.84 -10.89 8.16
C ALA A 3 10.05 -12.34 8.64
N ARG A 4 11.03 -13.08 8.11
CA ARG A 4 11.33 -14.49 8.45
C ARG A 4 10.10 -15.39 8.52
N GLY A 5 9.20 -15.26 7.54
CA GLY A 5 7.98 -16.06 7.46
C GLY A 5 6.78 -15.49 8.22
N ILE A 6 6.92 -14.36 8.92
CA ILE A 6 5.78 -13.63 9.45
C ILE A 6 5.05 -12.95 8.30
N CYS A 7 3.74 -13.10 8.23
CA CYS A 7 2.88 -12.38 7.30
C CYS A 7 1.84 -11.56 8.07
N PHE A 8 1.78 -10.26 7.79
CA PHE A 8 0.74 -9.37 8.28
C PHE A 8 -0.23 -9.01 7.17
N MET A 9 -1.50 -9.36 7.34
CA MET A 9 -2.60 -8.98 6.46
C MET A 9 -3.32 -7.75 7.03
N PRO A 10 -3.21 -6.56 6.43
CA PRO A 10 -3.72 -5.31 7.00
C PRO A 10 -5.22 -5.08 6.74
N THR A 11 -6.05 -6.11 6.82
CA THR A 11 -7.49 -6.05 6.53
C THR A 11 -8.32 -5.58 7.75
N LEU A 12 -7.89 -4.48 8.38
CA LEU A 12 -8.52 -3.94 9.59
C LEU A 12 -9.98 -3.52 9.39
N THR A 13 -10.34 -3.09 8.19
CA THR A 13 -11.69 -2.67 7.78
C THR A 13 -12.27 -3.55 6.67
N GLY A 14 -11.83 -4.79 6.60
CA GLY A 14 -12.14 -5.72 5.52
C GLY A 14 -11.12 -5.68 4.38
N LEU A 15 -11.18 -6.66 3.49
CA LEU A 15 -10.39 -6.71 2.25
C LEU A 15 -11.17 -5.99 1.14
N ARG A 16 -10.51 -5.07 0.45
CA ARG A 16 -11.13 -4.29 -0.65
C ARG A 16 -10.58 -4.66 -2.02
N GLN A 17 -9.32 -5.07 -2.07
CA GLN A 17 -8.60 -5.46 -3.29
C GLN A 17 -7.86 -6.79 -3.03
N PRO A 18 -7.76 -7.68 -4.03
CA PRO A 18 -8.30 -7.61 -5.39
C PRO A 18 -9.81 -7.91 -5.45
N VAL A 19 -10.39 -8.41 -4.36
CA VAL A 19 -11.83 -8.76 -4.25
C VAL A 19 -12.38 -8.16 -2.96
N MET A 20 -13.59 -7.63 -3.01
CA MET A 20 -14.24 -7.08 -1.82
C MET A 20 -14.73 -8.20 -0.90
N VAL A 21 -14.16 -8.27 0.30
CA VAL A 21 -14.54 -9.20 1.38
C VAL A 21 -14.64 -8.40 2.68
N PRO A 22 -15.81 -7.76 2.95
CA PRO A 22 -15.96 -6.86 4.11
C PRO A 22 -15.77 -7.54 5.46
N ALA A 23 -16.06 -8.84 5.54
CA ALA A 23 -15.92 -9.62 6.78
C ALA A 23 -14.47 -10.04 7.10
N ALA A 24 -13.53 -9.90 6.16
CA ALA A 24 -12.12 -10.22 6.42
C ALA A 24 -11.55 -9.39 7.57
N ARG A 25 -10.62 -9.97 8.31
CA ARG A 25 -9.99 -9.35 9.48
C ARG A 25 -8.48 -9.32 9.32
N ALA A 26 -7.84 -8.31 9.90
CA ALA A 26 -6.39 -8.28 9.99
C ALA A 26 -5.89 -9.51 10.71
N SER A 27 -4.80 -10.07 10.21
CA SER A 27 -4.17 -11.24 10.81
C SER A 27 -2.66 -11.13 10.78
N LEU A 28 -2.03 -11.75 11.77
CA LEU A 28 -0.59 -11.90 11.85
C LEU A 28 -0.31 -13.39 11.98
N THR A 29 0.34 -13.97 11.00
CA THR A 29 0.59 -15.43 10.92
C THR A 29 2.09 -15.71 10.82
N GLY A 30 2.48 -16.97 11.02
CA GLY A 30 3.88 -17.39 10.92
C GLY A 30 4.75 -17.05 12.13
N LEU A 31 4.16 -16.64 13.26
CA LEU A 31 4.89 -16.32 14.48
C LEU A 31 5.47 -17.55 15.16
N SER A 32 6.68 -17.40 15.69
CA SER A 32 7.33 -18.37 16.56
C SER A 32 8.02 -17.67 17.75
N MET A 33 8.45 -18.45 18.72
CA MET A 33 9.18 -17.96 19.91
C MET A 33 10.54 -17.32 19.57
N THR A 34 11.05 -17.54 18.36
CA THR A 34 12.38 -17.01 17.94
C THR A 34 12.30 -15.68 17.22
N HIS A 35 11.09 -15.16 16.98
CA HIS A 35 10.94 -13.86 16.30
C HIS A 35 11.17 -12.70 17.24
N THR A 36 11.79 -11.66 16.68
CA THR A 36 12.09 -10.41 17.38
C THR A 36 11.01 -9.36 17.10
N ARG A 37 11.02 -8.29 17.90
CA ARG A 37 10.14 -7.14 17.70
C ARG A 37 10.41 -6.43 16.39
N GLU A 38 11.65 -6.39 15.94
CA GLU A 38 12.09 -5.77 14.69
C GLU A 38 11.52 -6.54 13.48
N GLU A 39 11.52 -7.87 13.55
CA GLU A 39 10.91 -8.73 12.52
C GLU A 39 9.39 -8.57 12.44
N LEU A 40 8.73 -8.39 13.59
CA LEU A 40 7.32 -8.04 13.65
C LEU A 40 7.03 -6.68 12.98
N ALA A 41 7.82 -5.66 13.33
CA ALA A 41 7.67 -4.33 12.73
C ALA A 41 7.92 -4.37 11.22
N TYR A 42 8.92 -5.12 10.78
CA TYR A 42 9.19 -5.34 9.36
C TYR A 42 7.99 -5.99 8.65
N ALA A 43 7.43 -7.06 9.23
CA ALA A 43 6.27 -7.75 8.66
C ALA A 43 5.05 -6.83 8.52
N VAL A 44 4.83 -5.94 9.49
CA VAL A 44 3.73 -4.96 9.42
C VAL A 44 3.94 -3.99 8.26
N LEU A 45 5.13 -3.42 8.12
CA LEU A 45 5.45 -2.53 7.00
C LEU A 45 5.36 -3.25 5.65
N GLU A 46 5.89 -4.47 5.57
CA GLU A 46 5.82 -5.29 4.35
C GLU A 46 4.36 -5.59 3.96
N GLY A 47 3.50 -5.96 4.91
CA GLY A 47 2.08 -6.21 4.66
C GLY A 47 1.35 -4.96 4.12
N ILE A 48 1.68 -3.77 4.65
CA ILE A 48 1.15 -2.50 4.13
C ILE A 48 1.67 -2.26 2.70
N ALA A 49 2.97 -2.43 2.45
CA ALA A 49 3.55 -2.26 1.12
C ALA A 49 2.95 -3.23 0.10
N GLN A 50 2.82 -4.51 0.46
CA GLN A 50 2.17 -5.54 -0.36
C GLN A 50 0.73 -5.17 -0.73
N SER A 51 -0.03 -4.64 0.22
CA SER A 51 -1.41 -4.20 -0.01
C SER A 51 -1.48 -3.05 -1.02
N VAL A 52 -0.58 -2.08 -0.94
CA VAL A 52 -0.48 -0.98 -1.92
C VAL A 52 -0.16 -1.51 -3.31
N VAL A 53 0.83 -2.41 -3.43
CA VAL A 53 1.19 -3.01 -4.71
C VAL A 53 0.04 -3.83 -5.30
N SER A 54 -0.77 -4.52 -4.47
CA SER A 54 -1.97 -5.20 -4.95
C SER A 54 -3.02 -4.25 -5.54
N CYS A 55 -3.15 -3.02 -5.01
CA CYS A 55 -3.99 -2.00 -5.61
C CYS A 55 -3.44 -1.56 -6.97
N VAL A 56 -2.12 -1.36 -7.07
CA VAL A 56 -1.46 -1.00 -8.32
C VAL A 56 -1.69 -2.07 -9.40
N GLU A 57 -1.46 -3.35 -9.07
CA GLU A 57 -1.69 -4.48 -9.99
C GLU A 57 -3.16 -4.54 -10.48
N ALA A 58 -4.11 -4.28 -9.57
CA ALA A 58 -5.53 -4.24 -9.94
C ALA A 58 -5.84 -3.05 -10.87
N ASP A 59 -5.26 -1.89 -10.62
CA ASP A 59 -5.43 -0.70 -11.45
C ASP A 59 -4.78 -0.89 -12.83
N GLU A 60 -3.60 -1.50 -12.92
CA GLU A 60 -2.94 -1.86 -14.18
C GLU A 60 -3.80 -2.79 -15.03
N LEU A 61 -4.39 -3.81 -14.38
CA LEU A 61 -5.29 -4.76 -15.05
C LEU A 61 -6.52 -4.04 -15.65
N VAL A 62 -7.12 -3.12 -14.91
CA VAL A 62 -8.30 -2.37 -15.38
C VAL A 62 -7.93 -1.35 -16.44
N ALA A 63 -6.79 -0.65 -16.28
CA ALA A 63 -6.35 0.38 -17.20
C ALA A 63 -5.72 -0.20 -18.49
N GLY A 64 -5.31 -1.46 -18.51
CA GLY A 64 -4.55 -2.09 -19.59
C GLY A 64 -3.20 -1.42 -19.84
N LYS A 65 -2.61 -0.81 -18.81
CA LYS A 65 -1.33 -0.08 -18.88
C LYS A 65 -0.50 -0.39 -17.65
N GLN A 66 0.80 -0.56 -17.85
CA GLN A 66 1.75 -0.69 -16.75
C GLN A 66 2.05 0.67 -16.13
N MET A 67 2.22 0.68 -14.82
CA MET A 67 2.68 1.83 -14.07
C MET A 67 4.21 1.92 -14.16
N HIS A 68 4.73 3.13 -14.37
CA HIS A 68 6.18 3.35 -14.46
C HIS A 68 6.75 4.05 -13.22
N GLU A 69 5.89 4.62 -12.40
CA GLU A 69 6.26 5.30 -11.18
C GLU A 69 5.06 5.33 -10.23
N LEU A 70 5.29 5.13 -8.94
CA LEU A 70 4.30 5.35 -7.88
C LEU A 70 4.60 6.69 -7.18
N VAL A 71 3.61 7.56 -7.07
CA VAL A 71 3.76 8.84 -6.37
C VAL A 71 3.13 8.73 -4.97
N ALA A 72 3.96 8.89 -3.95
CA ALA A 72 3.56 8.77 -2.55
C ALA A 72 3.28 10.12 -1.91
N GLY A 73 2.16 10.19 -1.17
CA GLY A 73 1.77 11.33 -0.34
C GLY A 73 0.92 10.89 0.85
N GLY A 74 0.80 11.77 1.85
CA GLY A 74 0.11 11.48 3.10
C GLY A 74 1.07 11.10 4.23
N GLY A 75 0.54 10.89 5.43
CA GLY A 75 1.36 10.70 6.65
C GLY A 75 2.32 9.51 6.59
N LEU A 76 1.90 8.38 6.03
CA LEU A 76 2.76 7.19 5.91
C LEU A 76 3.91 7.36 4.90
N SER A 77 3.84 8.33 4.00
CA SER A 77 4.94 8.60 3.05
C SER A 77 6.19 9.18 3.72
N SER A 78 6.13 9.56 4.99
CA SER A 78 7.30 9.92 5.79
C SER A 78 8.21 8.74 6.15
N SER A 79 7.71 7.51 5.99
CA SER A 79 8.46 6.29 6.29
C SER A 79 9.31 5.83 5.10
N ASP A 80 10.61 6.14 5.11
CA ASP A 80 11.56 5.64 4.10
C ASP A 80 11.53 4.12 3.94
N PRO A 81 11.53 3.32 5.04
CA PRO A 81 11.45 1.86 4.90
C PRO A 81 10.21 1.40 4.14
N LEU A 82 9.05 2.04 4.37
CA LEU A 82 7.81 1.70 3.66
C LEU A 82 7.92 2.00 2.16
N LEU A 83 8.45 3.18 1.80
CA LEU A 83 8.58 3.56 0.39
C LEU A 83 9.59 2.69 -0.36
N ARG A 84 10.70 2.31 0.30
CA ARG A 84 11.65 1.33 -0.26
C ARG A 84 10.99 -0.04 -0.49
N MET A 85 10.21 -0.54 0.48
CA MET A 85 9.47 -1.79 0.32
C MET A 85 8.44 -1.71 -0.82
N GLN A 86 7.77 -0.59 -0.98
CA GLN A 86 6.84 -0.40 -2.10
C GLN A 86 7.55 -0.40 -3.46
N ALA A 87 8.71 0.26 -3.57
CA ALA A 87 9.52 0.21 -4.78
C ALA A 87 10.00 -1.20 -5.08
N ASP A 88 10.56 -1.89 -4.09
CA ASP A 88 11.08 -3.25 -4.19
C ASP A 88 10.00 -4.25 -4.61
N LEU A 89 8.82 -4.19 -4.01
CA LEU A 89 7.72 -5.12 -4.28
C LEU A 89 6.94 -4.77 -5.56
N GLY A 90 6.86 -3.48 -5.90
CA GLY A 90 6.22 -3.01 -7.13
C GLY A 90 7.11 -3.13 -8.37
N GLY A 91 8.43 -3.17 -8.18
CA GLY A 91 9.41 -3.18 -9.28
C GLY A 91 9.46 -1.88 -10.06
N VAL A 92 8.95 -0.78 -9.49
CA VAL A 92 8.94 0.56 -10.09
C VAL A 92 9.40 1.60 -9.07
N PRO A 93 9.99 2.71 -9.50
CA PRO A 93 10.36 3.79 -8.61
C PRO A 93 9.17 4.32 -7.81
N VAL A 94 9.39 4.64 -6.54
CA VAL A 94 8.42 5.36 -5.70
C VAL A 94 8.94 6.75 -5.42
N ARG A 95 8.19 7.77 -5.84
CA ARG A 95 8.55 9.16 -5.63
C ARG A 95 7.72 9.80 -4.53
N ARG A 96 8.39 10.20 -3.46
CA ARG A 96 7.81 11.01 -2.39
C ARG A 96 7.75 12.46 -2.82
N MET A 97 6.55 13.02 -2.88
CA MET A 97 6.40 14.43 -3.21
C MET A 97 6.90 15.33 -2.06
N PRO A 98 7.43 16.50 -2.38
CA PRO A 98 7.73 17.51 -1.37
C PRO A 98 6.47 17.80 -0.54
N ASP A 99 6.64 18.02 0.75
CA ASP A 99 5.52 18.33 1.66
C ASP A 99 4.40 17.25 1.61
N ALA A 100 4.80 15.99 1.47
CA ALA A 100 3.91 14.86 1.23
C ALA A 100 2.84 14.68 2.32
N GLU A 101 3.14 15.06 3.57
CA GLU A 101 2.20 15.03 4.69
C GLU A 101 0.98 15.93 4.48
N ARG A 102 1.15 17.01 3.69
CA ARG A 102 0.10 17.99 3.38
C ARG A 102 -0.46 17.86 1.97
N ALA A 103 -0.33 16.69 1.36
CA ALA A 103 -0.73 16.43 -0.03
C ALA A 103 -2.19 16.84 -0.30
N SER A 104 -3.12 16.55 0.59
CA SER A 104 -4.54 16.92 0.45
C SER A 104 -4.75 18.43 0.49
N LEU A 105 -4.11 19.12 1.44
CA LEU A 105 -4.17 20.59 1.54
C LEU A 105 -3.61 21.26 0.29
N ARG A 106 -2.46 20.79 -0.17
CA ARG A 106 -1.84 21.27 -1.41
C ARG A 106 -2.72 21.05 -2.64
N GLY A 107 -3.31 19.86 -2.77
CA GLY A 107 -4.24 19.54 -3.85
C GLY A 107 -5.44 20.50 -3.87
N THR A 108 -6.01 20.79 -2.73
CA THR A 108 -7.11 21.76 -2.60
C THR A 108 -6.66 23.17 -3.00
N ALA A 109 -5.47 23.61 -2.55
CA ALA A 109 -4.92 24.92 -2.92
C ALA A 109 -4.66 25.01 -4.43
N PHE A 110 -4.13 23.94 -5.05
CA PHE A 110 -3.93 23.91 -6.50
C PHE A 110 -5.23 23.99 -7.29
N MET A 111 -6.25 23.26 -6.86
CA MET A 111 -7.57 23.32 -7.49
C MET A 111 -8.20 24.72 -7.37
N ALA A 112 -8.09 25.35 -6.22
CA ALA A 112 -8.60 26.71 -6.02
C ALA A 112 -7.82 27.74 -6.88
N GLY A 113 -6.49 27.67 -6.90
CA GLY A 113 -5.64 28.59 -7.65
C GLY A 113 -5.74 28.42 -9.17
N ALA A 114 -5.98 27.21 -9.66
CA ALA A 114 -6.15 26.92 -11.08
C ALA A 114 -7.48 27.42 -11.67
N ARG A 115 -8.38 27.95 -10.83
CA ARG A 115 -9.61 28.62 -11.30
C ARG A 115 -9.37 30.05 -11.80
N GLY A 116 -8.13 30.38 -12.20
CA GLY A 116 -7.78 31.64 -12.85
C GLY A 116 -7.25 32.71 -11.92
N LEU A 117 -6.93 32.37 -10.68
CA LEU A 117 -6.40 33.34 -9.71
C LEU A 117 -4.87 33.36 -9.64
N MET A 118 -4.21 32.20 -9.77
CA MET A 118 -2.75 32.09 -9.61
C MET A 118 -2.08 31.31 -10.75
N TRP A 119 -2.73 30.28 -11.30
CA TRP A 119 -2.20 29.44 -12.36
C TRP A 119 -3.24 29.25 -13.48
N SER A 120 -2.76 29.08 -14.70
CA SER A 120 -3.64 28.84 -15.86
C SER A 120 -4.37 27.49 -15.75
N ASP A 121 -3.72 26.51 -15.14
CA ASP A 121 -4.24 25.15 -14.98
C ASP A 121 -3.49 24.38 -13.88
N LEU A 122 -3.90 23.15 -13.62
CA LEU A 122 -3.27 22.28 -12.61
C LEU A 122 -1.86 21.84 -13.00
N SER A 123 -1.52 21.79 -14.30
CA SER A 123 -0.18 21.44 -14.74
C SER A 123 0.82 22.53 -14.36
N GLN A 124 0.45 23.80 -14.58
CA GLN A 124 1.25 24.94 -14.16
C GLN A 124 1.39 24.98 -12.63
N ALA A 125 0.32 24.73 -11.87
CA ALA A 125 0.40 24.63 -10.42
C ALA A 125 1.38 23.53 -9.97
N ARG A 126 1.33 22.36 -10.58
CA ARG A 126 2.24 21.24 -10.28
C ARG A 126 3.69 21.53 -10.63
N SER A 127 3.95 22.27 -11.70
CA SER A 127 5.32 22.63 -12.10
C SER A 127 6.04 23.57 -11.11
N THR A 128 5.32 24.17 -10.18
CA THR A 128 5.91 24.99 -9.11
C THR A 128 6.54 24.17 -7.99
N LEU A 129 6.27 22.84 -7.94
CA LEU A 129 6.83 21.97 -6.91
C LEU A 129 8.29 21.64 -7.22
N PRO A 130 9.16 21.64 -6.21
CA PRO A 130 10.49 21.09 -6.38
C PRO A 130 10.41 19.58 -6.67
N PRO A 131 11.49 18.98 -7.21
CA PRO A 131 11.55 17.54 -7.41
C PRO A 131 11.37 16.79 -6.10
N GLY A 132 10.65 15.67 -6.15
CA GLY A 132 10.48 14.77 -5.02
C GLY A 132 11.71 13.90 -4.80
N GLU A 133 11.72 13.18 -3.69
CA GLU A 133 12.72 12.14 -3.41
C GLU A 133 12.26 10.81 -4.02
N THR A 134 13.15 10.12 -4.73
CA THR A 134 12.85 8.87 -5.42
C THR A 134 13.52 7.70 -4.72
N PHE A 135 12.78 6.63 -4.52
CA PHE A 135 13.21 5.35 -3.99
C PHE A 135 13.18 4.33 -5.13
N GLU A 136 14.36 3.89 -5.55
CA GLU A 136 14.51 2.93 -6.63
C GLU A 136 14.33 1.49 -6.12
N PRO A 137 13.76 0.58 -6.93
CA PRO A 137 13.70 -0.83 -6.61
C PRO A 137 15.09 -1.44 -6.53
N SER A 138 15.34 -2.28 -5.53
CA SER A 138 16.64 -2.93 -5.29
C SER A 138 16.58 -4.45 -5.30
N LEU A 139 15.40 -5.07 -5.20
CA LEU A 139 15.23 -6.51 -5.29
C LEU A 139 15.42 -7.03 -6.69
N SER A 140 15.97 -8.25 -6.81
CA SER A 140 15.92 -8.98 -8.07
C SER A 140 14.47 -9.32 -8.44
N GLU A 141 14.23 -9.51 -9.74
CA GLU A 141 12.90 -9.88 -10.23
C GLU A 141 12.41 -11.19 -9.60
N ASP A 142 13.28 -12.19 -9.49
CA ASP A 142 12.94 -13.49 -8.90
C ASP A 142 12.52 -13.36 -7.43
N GLU A 143 13.26 -12.56 -6.64
CA GLU A 143 12.92 -12.33 -5.24
C GLU A 143 11.61 -11.56 -5.10
N ARG A 144 11.42 -10.53 -5.92
CA ARG A 144 10.17 -9.77 -5.99
C ARG A 144 8.98 -10.67 -6.29
N LEU A 145 9.07 -11.46 -7.36
CA LEU A 145 8.00 -12.39 -7.77
C LEU A 145 7.71 -13.44 -6.70
N SER A 146 8.74 -13.97 -6.06
CA SER A 146 8.58 -14.93 -4.95
C SER A 146 7.81 -14.32 -3.78
N ARG A 147 8.17 -13.09 -3.35
CA ARG A 147 7.45 -12.39 -2.26
C ARG A 147 6.02 -12.07 -2.64
N ARG A 148 5.77 -11.64 -3.89
CA ARG A 148 4.42 -11.37 -4.39
C ARG A 148 3.57 -12.64 -4.46
N ALA A 149 4.12 -13.76 -4.88
CA ALA A 149 3.41 -15.04 -4.88
C ALA A 149 3.01 -15.48 -3.46
N GLY A 150 3.89 -15.33 -2.48
CA GLY A 150 3.57 -15.58 -1.07
C GLY A 150 2.43 -14.70 -0.55
N TRP A 151 2.43 -13.42 -0.93
CA TRP A 151 1.37 -12.49 -0.58
C TRP A 151 0.01 -12.86 -1.21
N HIS A 152 -0.01 -13.21 -2.50
CA HIS A 152 -1.23 -13.64 -3.17
C HIS A 152 -1.81 -14.93 -2.56
N ALA A 153 -0.95 -15.87 -2.15
CA ALA A 153 -1.39 -17.06 -1.42
C ALA A 153 -2.04 -16.67 -0.07
N ALA A 154 -1.42 -15.76 0.70
CA ALA A 154 -1.97 -15.28 1.98
C ALA A 154 -3.33 -14.58 1.82
N ILE A 155 -3.51 -13.78 0.76
CA ILE A 155 -4.82 -13.18 0.43
C ILE A 155 -5.85 -14.28 0.12
N SER A 156 -5.49 -15.26 -0.69
CA SER A 156 -6.38 -16.36 -1.05
C SER A 156 -6.82 -17.17 0.19
N ASP A 157 -5.90 -17.45 1.09
CA ASP A 157 -6.17 -18.13 2.36
C ASP A 157 -7.11 -17.30 3.26
N GLU A 158 -6.90 -15.98 3.34
CA GLU A 158 -7.77 -15.10 4.12
C GLU A 158 -9.19 -15.04 3.56
N ILE A 159 -9.33 -14.98 2.24
CA ILE A 159 -10.63 -15.04 1.56
C ILE A 159 -11.31 -16.40 1.85
N GLY A 160 -10.58 -17.49 1.76
CA GLY A 160 -11.07 -18.84 2.04
C GLY A 160 -11.56 -18.97 3.48
N ARG A 161 -10.76 -18.55 4.45
CA ARG A 161 -11.12 -18.56 5.89
C ARG A 161 -12.37 -17.72 6.17
N THR A 162 -12.43 -16.53 5.60
CA THR A 162 -13.58 -15.64 5.79
C THR A 162 -14.86 -16.25 5.24
N ARG A 163 -14.81 -16.83 4.03
CA ARG A 163 -15.96 -17.50 3.40
C ARG A 163 -16.39 -18.77 4.14
N ALA A 164 -15.48 -19.42 4.81
CA ALA A 164 -15.76 -20.58 5.68
C ALA A 164 -16.33 -20.17 7.07
N GLY A 165 -16.64 -18.91 7.30
CA GLY A 165 -17.26 -18.44 8.54
C GLY A 165 -16.29 -18.23 9.71
N ALA A 166 -15.00 -18.09 9.46
CA ALA A 166 -13.99 -17.91 10.52
C ALA A 166 -14.27 -16.71 11.44
N TYR A 167 -15.06 -15.75 11.00
CA TYR A 167 -15.36 -14.50 11.71
C TYR A 167 -16.84 -14.31 12.06
N ASP A 168 -17.72 -15.27 11.79
CA ASP A 168 -19.19 -15.13 11.96
C ASP A 168 -19.63 -14.82 13.38
N ASN A 169 -18.88 -15.28 14.39
CA ASN A 169 -19.15 -15.04 15.81
C ASN A 169 -18.41 -13.81 16.37
N ARG A 170 -17.84 -12.97 15.54
CA ARG A 170 -17.13 -11.76 15.99
C ARG A 170 -17.99 -10.52 15.81
N PRO A 171 -17.79 -9.47 16.65
CA PRO A 171 -18.54 -8.23 16.47
C PRO A 171 -18.27 -7.64 15.08
N PRO A 172 -19.26 -6.97 14.47
CA PRO A 172 -19.10 -6.29 13.19
C PRO A 172 -17.99 -5.23 13.26
N LEU A 173 -17.37 -4.97 12.14
CA LEU A 173 -16.39 -3.88 12.04
C LEU A 173 -17.08 -2.52 12.22
N PRO A 174 -16.43 -1.53 12.86
CA PRO A 174 -16.96 -0.17 12.92
C PRO A 174 -17.27 0.35 11.52
N GLY A 175 -18.51 0.81 11.29
CA GLY A 175 -18.95 1.35 10.00
C GLY A 175 -19.42 0.33 8.97
N SER A 176 -19.57 -0.96 9.29
CA SER A 176 -20.11 -1.98 8.40
C SER A 176 -21.63 -2.12 8.44
N GLY A 177 -22.34 -1.27 9.22
CA GLY A 177 -23.79 -1.23 9.31
C GLY A 177 -24.33 -0.07 8.49
N GLY A 178 -24.96 -0.37 7.37
CA GLY A 178 -25.64 0.57 6.51
C GLY A 178 -26.15 -0.12 5.26
#